data_c7a32fe92edadcb96a09108d4fc158d6
#
_entry.id   c7a32fe92edadcb96a09108d4fc158d6
#
_cell.length_a   1.000
_cell.length_b   1.000
_cell.length_c   1.000
_cell.angle_alpha   90.00
_cell.angle_beta   90.00
_cell.angle_gamma   90.00
#
_symmetry.space_group_name_H-M   'P 1'
#
loop_
_entity.id
_entity.type
_entity.pdbx_description
1 polymer ?
#
loop_
_entity_poly.entity_id
_entity_poly.type
_entity_poly.pdbx_seq_one_letter_code
_entity_poly.pdbx_strand_id
1 'polypeptide(L)'
;TAGWAINNGIREICYGGIDGERIAYPDSSREFADAMAQALRLCHTEEIILSAPYSDKSKSDVIIIGACIGVRFEDTWSCYNGGRHHCGECPTCLDRKSAFSLAGVPDPTKYEKCLH
;
A
#
# COMPACT_ATOMS: atom_id res chain seq x y z
N THR A 1 -0.20 16.06 4.36
CA THR A 1 1.06 15.60 3.71
C THR A 1 1.59 16.65 2.73
N ALA A 2 0.79 17.12 1.73
CA ALA A 2 1.26 18.06 0.70
C ALA A 2 1.80 19.38 1.28
N GLY A 3 1.06 20.05 2.18
CA GLY A 3 1.53 21.27 2.81
C GLY A 3 2.83 21.10 3.60
N TRP A 4 3.00 19.95 4.27
CA TRP A 4 4.27 19.64 4.94
C TRP A 4 5.41 19.44 3.94
N ALA A 5 5.15 18.74 2.84
CA ALA A 5 6.13 18.50 1.78
C ALA A 5 6.61 19.84 1.18
N ILE A 6 5.68 20.73 0.81
CA ILE A 6 5.98 22.07 0.28
C ILE A 6 6.87 22.86 1.25
N ASN A 7 6.49 22.92 2.53
CA ASN A 7 7.24 23.66 3.54
C ASN A 7 8.65 23.10 3.81
N ASN A 8 8.90 21.84 3.40
CA ASN A 8 10.21 21.20 3.51
C ASN A 8 10.95 21.08 2.16
N GLY A 9 10.49 21.74 1.11
CA GLY A 9 11.12 21.74 -0.20
C GLY A 9 11.01 20.41 -0.95
N ILE A 10 10.09 19.52 -0.53
CA ILE A 10 9.83 18.22 -1.17
C ILE A 10 8.83 18.44 -2.31
N ARG A 11 9.15 17.96 -3.49
CA ARG A 11 8.36 18.14 -4.71
C ARG A 11 7.61 16.90 -5.17
N GLU A 12 7.89 15.75 -4.59
CA GLU A 12 7.23 14.49 -4.93
C GLU A 12 6.71 13.79 -3.68
N ILE A 13 5.48 13.31 -3.77
CA ILE A 13 4.82 12.48 -2.76
C ILE A 13 4.49 11.14 -3.41
N CYS A 14 4.94 10.03 -2.81
CA CYS A 14 4.58 8.70 -3.26
C CYS A 14 3.32 8.22 -2.54
N TYR A 15 2.39 7.66 -3.31
CA TYR A 15 1.16 7.04 -2.85
C TYR A 15 1.15 5.54 -3.14
N GLY A 16 0.88 4.71 -2.13
CA GLY A 16 0.97 3.25 -2.19
C GLY A 16 -0.30 2.54 -2.69
N GLY A 17 -1.17 3.21 -3.45
CA GLY A 17 -2.34 2.58 -4.05
C GLY A 17 -1.95 1.46 -5.02
N ILE A 18 -2.74 0.37 -5.04
CA ILE A 18 -2.55 -0.80 -5.90
C ILE A 18 -3.87 -1.17 -6.59
N ASP A 19 -3.80 -1.83 -7.75
CA ASP A 19 -4.97 -2.36 -8.44
C ASP A 19 -5.51 -3.62 -7.75
N GLY A 20 -6.82 -3.86 -7.89
CA GLY A 20 -7.50 -5.04 -7.34
C GLY A 20 -8.19 -4.81 -5.99
N GLU A 21 -7.87 -3.76 -5.24
CA GLU A 21 -8.56 -3.40 -3.99
C GLU A 21 -9.70 -2.37 -4.21
N ARG A 22 -9.94 -1.97 -5.44
CA ARG A 22 -10.86 -0.90 -5.85
C ARG A 22 -12.29 -1.03 -5.28
N ILE A 23 -12.80 -2.25 -5.17
CA ILE A 23 -14.17 -2.49 -4.65
C ILE A 23 -14.22 -2.25 -3.14
N ALA A 24 -13.20 -2.68 -2.42
CA ALA A 24 -13.13 -2.54 -0.97
C ALA A 24 -12.58 -1.17 -0.54
N TYR A 25 -11.67 -0.60 -1.33
CA TYR A 25 -10.95 0.64 -1.04
C TYR A 25 -10.90 1.54 -2.29
N PRO A 26 -11.95 2.34 -2.55
CA PRO A 26 -12.01 3.20 -3.74
C PRO A 26 -10.84 4.17 -3.86
N ASP A 27 -10.28 4.58 -2.72
CA ASP A 27 -9.11 5.45 -2.63
C ASP A 27 -7.78 4.77 -3.03
N SER A 28 -7.75 3.45 -3.23
CA SER A 28 -6.61 2.74 -3.84
C SER A 28 -6.56 2.86 -5.36
N SER A 29 -7.64 3.32 -6.00
CA SER A 29 -7.76 3.30 -7.45
C SER A 29 -6.83 4.31 -8.14
N ARG A 30 -6.50 4.02 -9.40
CA ARG A 30 -5.76 4.94 -10.27
C ARG A 30 -6.51 6.25 -10.46
N GLU A 31 -7.84 6.19 -10.62
CA GLU A 31 -8.68 7.38 -10.76
C GLU A 31 -8.61 8.30 -9.55
N PHE A 32 -8.58 7.73 -8.35
CA PHE A 32 -8.39 8.52 -7.13
C PHE A 32 -7.01 9.20 -7.12
N ALA A 33 -5.95 8.47 -7.44
CA ALA A 33 -4.59 9.01 -7.50
C ALA A 33 -4.49 10.16 -8.52
N ASP A 34 -5.09 9.99 -9.70
CA ASP A 34 -5.10 11.00 -10.77
C ASP A 34 -5.90 12.25 -10.35
N ALA A 35 -7.07 12.06 -9.72
CA ALA A 35 -7.88 13.17 -9.19
C ALA A 35 -7.15 13.95 -8.07
N MET A 36 -6.48 13.23 -7.16
CA MET A 36 -5.66 13.84 -6.11
C MET A 36 -4.45 14.58 -6.69
N ALA A 37 -3.79 14.02 -7.69
CA ALA A 37 -2.69 14.71 -8.38
C ALA A 37 -3.15 16.01 -9.03
N GLN A 38 -4.36 16.01 -9.63
CA GLN A 38 -4.97 17.21 -10.20
C GLN A 38 -5.29 18.25 -9.11
N ALA A 39 -5.89 17.82 -7.99
CA ALA A 39 -6.18 18.70 -6.86
C ALA A 39 -4.91 19.35 -6.28
N LEU A 40 -3.85 18.58 -6.15
CA LEU A 40 -2.58 19.06 -5.62
C LEU A 40 -1.93 20.13 -6.53
N ARG A 41 -2.05 19.99 -7.86
CA ARG A 41 -1.58 21.03 -8.81
C ARG A 41 -2.29 22.37 -8.67
N LEU A 42 -3.51 22.36 -8.13
CA LEU A 42 -4.33 23.57 -7.97
C LEU A 42 -4.21 24.20 -6.58
N CYS A 43 -3.60 23.51 -5.61
CA CYS A 43 -3.59 23.96 -4.23
C CYS A 43 -2.40 24.88 -3.87
N HIS A 44 -1.40 25.00 -4.75
CA HIS A 44 -0.22 25.82 -4.50
C HIS A 44 0.40 26.33 -5.79
N THR A 45 1.16 27.43 -5.71
CA THR A 45 1.89 28.02 -6.86
C THR A 45 3.09 27.17 -7.29
N GLU A 46 3.65 26.39 -6.39
CA GLU A 46 4.73 25.46 -6.68
C GLU A 46 4.17 24.08 -6.95
N GLU A 47 4.70 23.44 -8.00
CA GLU A 47 4.26 22.13 -8.41
C GLU A 47 4.62 21.06 -7.38
N ILE A 48 3.65 20.24 -7.02
CA ILE A 48 3.82 19.00 -6.27
C ILE A 48 3.36 17.84 -7.15
N ILE A 49 4.20 16.83 -7.27
CA ILE A 49 3.92 15.62 -8.02
C ILE A 49 3.38 14.56 -7.04
N LEU A 50 2.21 13.98 -7.36
CA LEU A 50 1.75 12.76 -6.72
C LEU A 50 2.09 11.58 -7.62
N SER A 51 2.98 10.73 -7.17
CA SER A 51 3.40 9.50 -7.85
C SER A 51 2.68 8.30 -7.24
N ALA A 52 2.05 7.46 -8.07
CA ALA A 52 1.38 6.23 -7.67
C ALA A 52 1.96 5.05 -8.46
N PRO A 53 3.21 4.63 -8.16
CA PRO A 53 3.99 3.73 -9.01
C PRO A 53 3.42 2.30 -9.10
N TYR A 54 2.53 1.92 -8.20
CA TYR A 54 1.93 0.58 -8.13
C TYR A 54 0.44 0.56 -8.45
N SER A 55 -0.13 1.67 -8.93
CA SER A 55 -1.58 1.79 -9.18
C SER A 55 -2.11 0.86 -10.30
N ASP A 56 -1.23 0.22 -11.06
CA ASP A 56 -1.51 -0.78 -12.09
C ASP A 56 -1.06 -2.20 -11.70
N LYS A 57 -0.59 -2.38 -10.47
CA LYS A 57 -0.06 -3.65 -9.96
C LYS A 57 -1.04 -4.30 -8.99
N SER A 58 -1.12 -5.63 -9.06
CA SER A 58 -1.78 -6.41 -8.02
C SER A 58 -0.95 -6.47 -6.74
N LYS A 59 -1.56 -6.84 -5.63
CA LYS A 59 -0.84 -7.02 -4.37
C LYS A 59 0.23 -8.12 -4.47
N SER A 60 -0.02 -9.18 -5.25
CA SER A 60 0.99 -10.21 -5.50
C SER A 60 2.18 -9.69 -6.31
N ASP A 61 1.95 -8.81 -7.31
CA ASP A 61 3.05 -8.19 -8.05
C ASP A 61 3.93 -7.33 -7.14
N VAL A 62 3.30 -6.55 -6.23
CA VAL A 62 4.03 -5.73 -5.25
C VAL A 62 4.84 -6.60 -4.29
N ILE A 63 4.32 -7.77 -3.88
CA ILE A 63 5.08 -8.74 -3.07
C ILE A 63 6.29 -9.27 -3.86
N ILE A 64 6.12 -9.63 -5.13
CA ILE A 64 7.24 -10.09 -5.98
C ILE A 64 8.31 -9.00 -6.09
N ILE A 65 7.91 -7.76 -6.38
CA ILE A 65 8.82 -6.63 -6.46
C ILE A 65 9.54 -6.44 -5.12
N GLY A 66 8.79 -6.45 -4.02
CA GLY A 66 9.34 -6.31 -2.67
C GLY A 66 10.38 -7.39 -2.34
N ALA A 67 10.09 -8.64 -2.70
CA ALA A 67 11.04 -9.75 -2.52
C ALA A 67 12.32 -9.54 -3.32
N CYS A 68 12.20 -9.07 -4.58
CA CYS A 68 13.36 -8.80 -5.44
C CYS A 68 14.27 -7.69 -4.90
N ILE A 69 13.71 -6.69 -4.22
CA ILE A 69 14.49 -5.58 -3.65
C ILE A 69 14.82 -5.77 -2.16
N GLY A 70 14.53 -6.93 -1.59
CA GLY A 70 14.89 -7.31 -0.22
C GLY A 70 14.03 -6.66 0.88
N VAL A 71 12.75 -6.40 0.60
CA VAL A 71 11.82 -5.90 1.63
C VAL A 71 11.67 -6.93 2.75
N ARG A 72 11.83 -6.48 3.98
CA ARG A 72 11.58 -7.27 5.18
C ARG A 72 10.07 -7.30 5.46
N PHE A 73 9.38 -8.28 4.94
CA PHE A 73 7.92 -8.39 5.06
C PHE A 73 7.42 -8.60 6.50
N GLU A 74 8.27 -9.11 7.39
CA GLU A 74 8.00 -9.20 8.83
C GLU A 74 7.80 -7.83 9.49
N ASP A 75 8.34 -6.76 8.90
CA ASP A 75 8.20 -5.38 9.39
C ASP A 75 6.97 -4.66 8.77
N THR A 76 6.22 -5.33 7.89
CA THR A 76 5.04 -4.75 7.23
C THR A 76 3.75 -5.14 7.93
N TRP A 77 2.74 -4.24 7.90
CA TRP A 77 1.48 -4.43 8.61
C TRP A 77 0.27 -4.29 7.69
N SER A 78 -0.70 -5.22 7.80
CA SER A 78 -1.97 -5.18 7.05
C SER A 78 -3.22 -5.27 7.92
N CYS A 79 -3.12 -5.78 9.16
CA CYS A 79 -4.27 -6.09 9.99
C CYS A 79 -4.98 -4.82 10.50
N TYR A 80 -6.30 -4.71 10.28
CA TYR A 80 -7.11 -3.61 10.80
C TYR A 80 -7.59 -3.81 12.25
N ASN A 81 -7.58 -5.05 12.76
CA ASN A 81 -8.04 -5.31 14.12
C ASN A 81 -7.03 -4.84 15.19
N GLY A 82 -5.82 -4.44 14.78
CA GLY A 82 -4.76 -4.13 15.72
C GLY A 82 -4.26 -5.36 16.48
N GLY A 83 -3.60 -5.15 17.62
CA GLY A 83 -3.05 -6.22 18.44
C GLY A 83 -1.54 -6.37 18.30
N ARG A 84 -0.99 -7.41 18.94
CA ARG A 84 0.45 -7.69 18.93
C ARG A 84 0.89 -8.40 17.66
N HIS A 85 -0.02 -9.19 17.07
CA HIS A 85 0.16 -9.93 15.84
C HIS A 85 -1.02 -9.68 14.91
N HIS A 86 -0.88 -10.07 13.64
CA HIS A 86 -2.00 -10.05 12.71
C HIS A 86 -3.07 -11.05 13.17
N CYS A 87 -4.37 -10.68 13.14
CA CYS A 87 -5.44 -11.58 13.58
C CYS A 87 -5.61 -12.81 12.68
N GLY A 88 -5.17 -12.74 11.42
CA GLY A 88 -5.22 -13.84 10.46
C GLY A 88 -6.58 -14.10 9.82
N GLU A 89 -7.63 -13.35 10.17
CA GLU A 89 -9.01 -13.60 9.75
C GLU A 89 -9.76 -12.38 9.18
N CYS A 90 -9.30 -11.16 9.45
CA CYS A 90 -9.91 -9.98 8.84
C CYS A 90 -9.65 -9.96 7.31
N PRO A 91 -10.48 -9.23 6.54
CA PRO A 91 -10.35 -9.21 5.08
C PRO A 91 -8.93 -8.91 4.59
N THR A 92 -8.24 -7.96 5.21
CA THR A 92 -6.87 -7.59 4.83
C THR A 92 -5.82 -8.64 5.19
N CYS A 93 -6.04 -9.43 6.26
CA CYS A 93 -5.19 -10.57 6.58
C CYS A 93 -5.39 -11.72 5.59
N LEU A 94 -6.64 -12.00 5.20
CA LEU A 94 -6.95 -13.03 4.21
C LEU A 94 -6.38 -12.66 2.84
N ASP A 95 -6.56 -11.40 2.44
CA ASP A 95 -5.99 -10.87 1.21
C ASP A 95 -4.45 -10.93 1.21
N ARG A 96 -3.81 -10.58 2.33
CA ARG A 96 -2.36 -10.73 2.48
C ARG A 96 -1.91 -12.18 2.26
N LYS A 97 -2.53 -13.15 2.93
CA LYS A 97 -2.22 -14.58 2.77
C LYS A 97 -2.37 -15.02 1.32
N SER A 98 -3.48 -14.64 0.68
CA SER A 98 -3.75 -14.93 -0.73
C SER A 98 -2.67 -14.34 -1.63
N ALA A 99 -2.30 -13.08 -1.42
CA ALA A 99 -1.32 -12.39 -2.25
C ALA A 99 0.09 -13.01 -2.13
N PHE A 100 0.53 -13.40 -0.93
CA PHE A 100 1.79 -14.15 -0.76
C PHE A 100 1.75 -15.51 -1.44
N SER A 101 0.62 -16.25 -1.33
CA SER A 101 0.43 -17.53 -2.01
C SER A 101 0.48 -17.39 -3.53
N LEU A 102 -0.18 -16.37 -4.09
CA LEU A 102 -0.17 -16.09 -5.53
C LEU A 102 1.21 -15.63 -6.03
N ALA A 103 1.94 -14.90 -5.21
CA ALA A 103 3.30 -14.45 -5.51
C ALA A 103 4.32 -15.60 -5.46
N GLY A 104 3.99 -16.74 -4.84
CA GLY A 104 4.95 -17.83 -4.61
C GLY A 104 6.06 -17.45 -3.62
N VAL A 105 5.83 -16.44 -2.78
CA VAL A 105 6.76 -15.94 -1.77
C VAL A 105 6.30 -16.40 -0.39
N PRO A 106 7.20 -16.94 0.46
CA PRO A 106 6.83 -17.30 1.83
C PRO A 106 6.33 -16.08 2.61
N ASP A 107 5.19 -16.21 3.31
CA ASP A 107 4.65 -15.16 4.17
C ASP A 107 5.29 -15.26 5.57
N PRO A 108 6.15 -14.34 6.00
CA PRO A 108 6.80 -14.37 7.31
C PRO A 108 5.89 -13.86 8.43
N THR A 109 4.65 -13.50 8.13
CA THR A 109 3.74 -12.84 9.08
C THR A 109 3.32 -13.79 10.19
N LYS A 110 3.43 -13.31 11.43
CA LYS A 110 2.90 -14.01 12.61
C LYS A 110 1.41 -13.69 12.75
N TYR A 111 0.59 -14.74 12.72
CA TYR A 111 -0.86 -14.64 12.91
C TYR A 111 -1.28 -15.19 14.26
N GLU A 112 -2.20 -14.52 14.97
CA GLU A 112 -2.66 -14.95 16.31
C GLU A 112 -3.26 -16.35 16.32
N LYS A 113 -3.99 -16.74 15.26
CA LYS A 113 -4.57 -18.10 15.14
C LYS A 113 -3.56 -19.22 14.84
N CYS A 114 -2.29 -18.90 14.57
CA CYS A 114 -1.23 -19.89 14.34
C CYS A 114 -0.38 -20.15 15.60
N LEU A 115 -0.74 -19.56 16.74
CA LEU A 115 0.00 -19.68 18.00
C LEU A 115 -0.62 -20.73 18.98
N HIS A 116 -1.53 -21.57 18.47
CA HIS A 116 -2.17 -22.68 19.22
C HIS A 116 -1.70 -24.03 18.71
#